data_733d54fe9641f2fe8ee0ffa74ce8066b
#
_entry.id   733d54fe9641f2fe8ee0ffa74ce8066b
#
_cell.length_a   1.000
_cell.length_b   1.000
_cell.length_c   1.000
_cell.angle_alpha   90.00
_cell.angle_beta   90.00
_cell.angle_gamma   90.00
#
_symmetry.space_group_name_H-M   'P 1'
#
loop_
_entity.id
_entity.type
_entity.pdbx_description
1 polymer ?
#
loop_
_entity_poly.entity_id
_entity_poly.type
_entity_poly.pdbx_seq_one_letter_code
_entity_poly.pdbx_strand_id
1 'polypeptide(L)'
;MKIGIYGGTFNPIHLGHMEAARFALEYLGLDKLLLIPAGIPPHKAMDAGTPEPDLRLAMTDLAAQALGPQAEASDMELRREGKSYTLDTVRALRAQYPKARLYLLMGTDMFLTFHLWRGPGEIAKLCTLCAFGRSEKDTEELFAVQRAFLGERFGAEIITLALPRIVDISSTRLREELRLGRGLEYLDPAVYGFILRKGLYGVERDLKNLSLEDLRAAALSMLKRSRVPHVLGAEEAAARLAFSRSTPSMIPW
;
A
#
# COMPACT_ATOMS: atom_id res chain seq x y z
N MET A 1 9.91 20.19 2.58
CA MET A 1 9.11 19.00 2.90
C MET A 1 8.61 18.38 1.62
N LYS A 2 8.84 17.08 1.43
CA LYS A 2 8.38 16.27 0.29
C LYS A 2 7.30 15.31 0.77
N ILE A 3 6.12 15.37 0.18
CA ILE A 3 4.97 14.54 0.57
C ILE A 3 4.54 13.66 -0.58
N GLY A 4 4.56 12.35 -0.39
CA GLY A 4 3.98 11.38 -1.30
C GLY A 4 2.48 11.20 -1.03
N ILE A 5 1.71 11.09 -2.10
CA ILE A 5 0.27 10.85 -2.09
C ILE A 5 0.04 9.56 -2.85
N TYR A 6 -0.43 8.53 -2.16
CA TYR A 6 -0.73 7.26 -2.79
C TYR A 6 -2.19 6.88 -2.50
N GLY A 7 -3.05 7.26 -3.43
CA GLY A 7 -4.47 6.92 -3.41
C GLY A 7 -4.74 5.54 -4.00
N GLY A 8 -5.73 4.86 -3.48
CA GLY A 8 -6.16 3.57 -4.00
C GLY A 8 -7.43 3.08 -3.32
N THR A 9 -8.13 2.14 -3.93
CA THR A 9 -9.27 1.48 -3.26
C THR A 9 -8.81 0.69 -2.04
N PHE A 10 -7.59 0.11 -2.10
CA PHE A 10 -6.97 -0.74 -1.08
C PHE A 10 -7.95 -1.80 -0.54
N ASN A 11 -8.36 -2.69 -1.43
CA ASN A 11 -9.41 -3.69 -1.18
C ASN A 11 -8.94 -5.13 -1.48
N PRO A 12 -7.99 -5.70 -0.67
CA PRO A 12 -7.13 -5.05 0.33
C PRO A 12 -5.90 -4.34 -0.25
N ILE A 13 -5.19 -3.59 0.58
CA ILE A 13 -3.80 -3.22 0.34
C ILE A 13 -2.94 -4.49 0.37
N HIS A 14 -1.91 -4.57 -0.49
CA HIS A 14 -1.07 -5.76 -0.65
C HIS A 14 0.39 -5.39 -0.92
N LEU A 15 1.28 -6.38 -0.92
CA LEU A 15 2.72 -6.17 -1.06
C LEU A 15 3.08 -5.40 -2.34
N GLY A 16 2.36 -5.56 -3.45
CA GLY A 16 2.59 -4.73 -4.65
C GLY A 16 2.41 -3.22 -4.41
N HIS A 17 1.41 -2.84 -3.59
CA HIS A 17 1.27 -1.45 -3.18
C HIS A 17 2.40 -1.03 -2.21
N MET A 18 2.77 -1.91 -1.29
CA MET A 18 3.78 -1.60 -0.28
C MET A 18 5.18 -1.48 -0.88
N GLU A 19 5.55 -2.31 -1.84
CA GLU A 19 6.84 -2.20 -2.55
C GLU A 19 6.96 -0.88 -3.32
N ALA A 20 5.90 -0.49 -4.03
CA ALA A 20 5.87 0.81 -4.71
C ALA A 20 5.97 1.98 -3.71
N ALA A 21 5.26 1.89 -2.59
CA ALA A 21 5.30 2.88 -1.52
C ALA A 21 6.69 2.98 -0.86
N ARG A 22 7.31 1.85 -0.55
CA ARG A 22 8.66 1.75 0.04
C ARG A 22 9.70 2.35 -0.88
N PHE A 23 9.69 1.94 -2.15
CA PHE A 23 10.63 2.44 -3.14
C PHE A 23 10.48 3.96 -3.34
N ALA A 24 9.23 4.46 -3.41
CA ALA A 24 8.99 5.90 -3.51
C ALA A 24 9.49 6.68 -2.29
N LEU A 25 9.30 6.16 -1.07
CA LEU A 25 9.83 6.75 0.16
C LEU A 25 11.34 6.95 0.06
N GLU A 26 12.05 5.91 -0.33
CA GLU A 26 13.52 5.90 -0.40
C GLU A 26 14.03 6.71 -1.60
N TYR A 27 13.56 6.42 -2.81
CA TYR A 27 14.05 7.02 -4.05
C TYR A 27 13.81 8.52 -4.14
N LEU A 28 12.62 8.98 -3.73
CA LEU A 28 12.27 10.40 -3.74
C LEU A 28 12.74 11.13 -2.48
N GLY A 29 13.17 10.41 -1.45
CA GLY A 29 13.50 10.94 -0.14
C GLY A 29 12.31 11.68 0.47
N LEU A 30 11.17 10.99 0.57
CA LEU A 30 9.94 11.59 1.09
C LEU A 30 10.04 11.79 2.60
N ASP A 31 9.66 12.97 3.07
CA ASP A 31 9.51 13.24 4.50
C ASP A 31 8.23 12.59 5.07
N LYS A 32 7.22 12.45 4.22
CA LYS A 32 5.92 11.87 4.55
C LYS A 32 5.31 11.16 3.34
N LEU A 33 4.68 10.01 3.57
CA LEU A 33 3.85 9.30 2.58
C LEU A 33 2.45 9.09 3.13
N LEU A 34 1.46 9.59 2.42
CA LEU A 34 0.06 9.41 2.73
C LEU A 34 -0.52 8.27 1.89
N LEU A 35 -0.95 7.19 2.55
CA LEU A 35 -1.74 6.13 1.95
C LEU A 35 -3.22 6.49 2.14
N ILE A 36 -3.94 6.74 1.05
CA ILE A 36 -5.29 7.30 1.10
C ILE A 36 -6.29 6.32 0.50
N PRO A 37 -7.00 5.53 1.33
CA PRO A 37 -8.06 4.68 0.83
C PRO A 37 -9.21 5.53 0.28
N ALA A 38 -9.61 5.25 -0.97
CA ALA A 38 -10.72 5.94 -1.61
C ALA A 38 -12.05 5.63 -0.91
N GLY A 39 -12.88 6.65 -0.72
CA GLY A 39 -14.27 6.47 -0.27
C GLY A 39 -15.08 5.81 -1.39
N ILE A 40 -15.54 6.59 -2.34
CA ILE A 40 -16.23 6.12 -3.54
C ILE A 40 -15.35 6.43 -4.76
N PRO A 41 -14.66 5.43 -5.35
CA PRO A 41 -13.82 5.65 -6.51
C PRO A 41 -14.63 6.23 -7.70
N PRO A 42 -14.13 7.25 -8.43
CA PRO A 42 -14.90 7.86 -9.51
C PRO A 42 -15.02 6.98 -10.77
N HIS A 43 -14.05 6.09 -10.99
CA HIS A 43 -13.90 5.31 -12.22
C HIS A 43 -14.26 3.82 -12.07
N LYS A 44 -14.58 3.38 -10.86
CA LYS A 44 -14.87 1.97 -10.59
C LYS A 44 -16.01 1.85 -9.57
N ALA A 45 -16.98 0.99 -9.87
CA ALA A 45 -17.95 0.56 -8.85
C ALA A 45 -17.23 -0.27 -7.77
N MET A 46 -17.67 -0.14 -6.54
CA MET A 46 -17.20 -1.01 -5.47
C MET A 46 -17.80 -2.40 -5.67
N ASP A 47 -16.96 -3.43 -5.60
CA ASP A 47 -17.40 -4.82 -5.73
C ASP A 47 -18.32 -5.21 -4.56
N ALA A 48 -19.30 -6.08 -4.81
CA ALA A 48 -20.09 -6.68 -3.73
C ALA A 48 -19.16 -7.39 -2.74
N GLY A 49 -19.37 -7.17 -1.44
CA GLY A 49 -18.50 -7.71 -0.39
C GLY A 49 -17.21 -6.91 -0.16
N THR A 50 -17.10 -5.70 -0.73
CA THR A 50 -16.05 -4.76 -0.31
C THR A 50 -16.24 -4.41 1.16
N PRO A 51 -15.20 -4.53 2.01
CA PRO A 51 -15.27 -4.13 3.41
C PRO A 51 -15.60 -2.65 3.57
N GLU A 52 -16.30 -2.33 4.66
CA GLU A 52 -16.60 -0.97 5.05
C GLU A 52 -15.34 -0.08 5.07
N PRO A 53 -15.50 1.22 4.81
CA PRO A 53 -14.39 2.17 4.74
C PRO A 53 -13.42 2.10 5.91
N ASP A 54 -13.92 1.97 7.14
CA ASP A 54 -13.11 1.90 8.35
C ASP A 54 -12.25 0.63 8.40
N LEU A 55 -12.73 -0.50 7.86
CA LEU A 55 -11.95 -1.74 7.78
C LEU A 55 -10.83 -1.60 6.75
N ARG A 56 -11.08 -0.93 5.62
CA ARG A 56 -10.05 -0.65 4.62
C ARG A 56 -9.00 0.33 5.15
N LEU A 57 -9.42 1.35 5.89
CA LEU A 57 -8.53 2.27 6.59
C LEU A 57 -7.64 1.53 7.59
N ALA A 58 -8.21 0.65 8.41
CA ALA A 58 -7.46 -0.13 9.39
C ALA A 58 -6.39 -1.03 8.74
N MET A 59 -6.71 -1.70 7.62
CA MET A 59 -5.73 -2.47 6.84
C MET A 59 -4.64 -1.56 6.26
N THR A 60 -5.01 -0.38 5.77
CA THR A 60 -4.08 0.60 5.23
C THR A 60 -3.16 1.16 6.32
N ASP A 61 -3.68 1.37 7.53
CA ASP A 61 -2.88 1.82 8.68
C ASP A 61 -1.87 0.76 9.12
N LEU A 62 -2.24 -0.52 9.16
CA LEU A 62 -1.31 -1.62 9.43
C LEU A 62 -0.19 -1.68 8.39
N ALA A 63 -0.50 -1.53 7.11
CA ALA A 63 0.50 -1.46 6.04
C ALA A 63 1.42 -0.22 6.18
N ALA A 64 0.85 0.94 6.53
CA ALA A 64 1.63 2.15 6.80
C ALA A 64 2.60 1.96 7.98
N GLN A 65 2.16 1.27 9.04
CA GLN A 65 3.02 0.94 10.17
C GLN A 65 4.22 0.08 9.75
N ALA A 66 4.01 -0.92 8.89
CA ALA A 66 5.06 -1.78 8.36
C ALA A 66 6.03 -1.06 7.42
N LEU A 67 5.60 0.01 6.76
CA LEU A 67 6.45 0.87 5.91
C LEU A 67 7.37 1.80 6.70
N GLY A 68 7.07 2.07 7.97
CA GLY A 68 7.91 2.90 8.83
C GLY A 68 7.27 4.25 9.23
N PRO A 69 8.01 5.07 9.99
CA PRO A 69 7.46 6.26 10.64
C PRO A 69 7.04 7.39 9.68
N GLN A 70 7.57 7.41 8.46
CA GLN A 70 7.20 8.41 7.44
C GLN A 70 5.88 8.09 6.74
N ALA A 71 5.39 6.84 6.82
CA ALA A 71 4.12 6.43 6.21
C ALA A 71 2.98 6.54 7.20
N GLU A 72 1.84 7.06 6.73
CA GLU A 72 0.58 7.09 7.50
C GLU A 72 -0.62 6.85 6.61
N ALA A 73 -1.65 6.21 7.15
CA ALA A 73 -2.95 6.12 6.50
C ALA A 73 -3.74 7.42 6.75
N SER A 74 -4.43 7.91 5.72
CA SER A 74 -5.26 9.10 5.84
C SER A 74 -6.70 8.79 5.42
N ASP A 75 -7.65 9.19 6.26
CA ASP A 75 -9.08 9.02 6.04
C ASP A 75 -9.74 10.18 5.28
N MET A 76 -8.95 11.10 4.73
CA MET A 76 -9.45 12.34 4.15
C MET A 76 -10.44 12.13 3.00
N GLU A 77 -10.34 11.04 2.23
CA GLU A 77 -11.30 10.69 1.20
C GLU A 77 -12.50 9.93 1.76
N LEU A 78 -12.34 9.21 2.86
CA LEU A 78 -13.45 8.50 3.54
C LEU A 78 -14.41 9.46 4.26
N ARG A 79 -13.90 10.58 4.75
CA ARG A 79 -14.72 11.63 5.40
C ARG A 79 -15.44 12.54 4.41
N ARG A 80 -15.07 12.46 3.12
CA ARG A 80 -15.69 13.31 2.09
C ARG A 80 -16.93 12.63 1.52
N GLU A 81 -18.03 13.40 1.45
CA GLU A 81 -19.23 12.94 0.76
C GLU A 81 -19.02 12.85 -0.76
N GLY A 82 -19.64 11.84 -1.38
CA GLY A 82 -19.60 11.64 -2.81
C GLY A 82 -18.32 10.98 -3.32
N LYS A 83 -18.02 11.16 -4.61
CA LYS A 83 -16.88 10.52 -5.28
C LYS A 83 -15.55 11.11 -4.83
N SER A 84 -14.56 10.24 -4.60
CA SER A 84 -13.20 10.58 -4.21
C SER A 84 -12.37 11.02 -5.42
N TYR A 85 -12.47 12.29 -5.81
CA TYR A 85 -11.63 12.83 -6.88
C TYR A 85 -10.26 13.24 -6.35
N THR A 86 -9.20 12.77 -7.01
CA THR A 86 -7.80 13.12 -6.67
C THR A 86 -7.55 14.62 -6.69
N LEU A 87 -8.21 15.37 -7.57
CA LEU A 87 -8.09 16.82 -7.60
C LEU A 87 -8.45 17.47 -6.25
N ASP A 88 -9.55 17.04 -5.64
CA ASP A 88 -10.01 17.60 -4.38
C ASP A 88 -9.06 17.23 -3.23
N THR A 89 -8.48 16.03 -3.30
CA THR A 89 -7.46 15.54 -2.35
C THR A 89 -6.17 16.36 -2.45
N VAL A 90 -5.68 16.59 -3.66
CA VAL A 90 -4.46 17.38 -3.91
C VAL A 90 -4.66 18.85 -3.51
N ARG A 91 -5.82 19.45 -3.79
CA ARG A 91 -6.17 20.81 -3.35
C ARG A 91 -6.14 20.92 -1.81
N ALA A 92 -6.76 19.98 -1.11
CA ALA A 92 -6.78 19.95 0.34
C ALA A 92 -5.37 19.83 0.92
N LEU A 93 -4.53 18.95 0.36
CA LEU A 93 -3.14 18.79 0.78
C LEU A 93 -2.29 20.01 0.45
N ARG A 94 -2.51 20.67 -0.69
CA ARG A 94 -1.83 21.93 -1.02
C ARG A 94 -2.20 23.06 -0.05
N ALA A 95 -3.46 23.14 0.36
CA ALA A 95 -3.91 24.09 1.38
C ALA A 95 -3.28 23.81 2.75
N GLN A 96 -3.21 22.54 3.15
CA GLN A 96 -2.63 22.11 4.42
C GLN A 96 -1.11 22.27 4.45
N TYR A 97 -0.44 22.04 3.33
CA TYR A 97 1.01 22.08 3.18
C TYR A 97 1.46 23.00 2.04
N PRO A 98 1.27 24.32 2.15
CA PRO A 98 1.44 25.25 1.03
C PRO A 98 2.87 25.29 0.46
N LYS A 99 3.89 24.97 1.27
CA LYS A 99 5.30 24.96 0.88
C LYS A 99 5.85 23.57 0.56
N ALA A 100 5.06 22.51 0.68
CA ALA A 100 5.52 21.16 0.41
C ALA A 100 5.59 20.88 -1.10
N ARG A 101 6.53 20.06 -1.53
CA ARG A 101 6.52 19.44 -2.84
C ARG A 101 5.68 18.16 -2.75
N LEU A 102 4.62 18.10 -3.55
CA LEU A 102 3.69 16.97 -3.58
C LEU A 102 4.06 16.03 -4.72
N TYR A 103 4.06 14.72 -4.43
CA TYR A 103 4.34 13.64 -5.37
C TYR A 103 3.14 12.70 -5.41
N LEU A 104 2.48 12.59 -6.56
CA LEU A 104 1.32 11.72 -6.74
C LEU A 104 1.77 10.39 -7.33
N LEU A 105 1.70 9.32 -6.51
CA LEU A 105 2.07 7.98 -6.91
C LEU A 105 0.91 7.28 -7.62
N MET A 106 1.20 6.64 -8.76
CA MET A 106 0.20 5.90 -9.53
C MET A 106 0.83 4.74 -10.31
N GLY A 107 0.12 3.63 -10.39
CA GLY A 107 0.49 2.51 -11.25
C GLY A 107 0.16 2.80 -12.71
N THR A 108 0.68 1.96 -13.61
CA THR A 108 0.55 2.08 -15.07
C THR A 108 -0.86 2.40 -15.54
N ASP A 109 -1.86 1.65 -15.08
CA ASP A 109 -3.26 1.83 -15.52
C ASP A 109 -3.77 3.24 -15.27
N MET A 110 -3.45 3.79 -14.10
CA MET A 110 -3.84 5.14 -13.70
C MET A 110 -3.04 6.20 -14.45
N PHE A 111 -1.76 5.95 -14.69
CA PHE A 111 -0.89 6.85 -15.44
C PHE A 111 -1.33 6.99 -16.91
N LEU A 112 -1.62 5.87 -17.56
CA LEU A 112 -2.06 5.88 -18.96
C LEU A 112 -3.42 6.57 -19.16
N THR A 113 -4.27 6.55 -18.15
CA THR A 113 -5.61 7.18 -18.19
C THR A 113 -5.67 8.51 -17.46
N PHE A 114 -4.55 9.05 -16.98
CA PHE A 114 -4.50 10.30 -16.21
C PHE A 114 -5.15 11.48 -16.92
N HIS A 115 -5.01 11.58 -18.23
CA HIS A 115 -5.60 12.64 -19.04
C HIS A 115 -7.13 12.67 -19.04
N LEU A 116 -7.78 11.57 -18.62
CA LEU A 116 -9.24 11.44 -18.49
C LEU A 116 -9.73 11.80 -17.08
N TRP A 117 -8.83 12.09 -16.15
CA TRP A 117 -9.21 12.42 -14.78
C TRP A 117 -9.88 13.80 -14.70
N ARG A 118 -10.57 14.07 -13.60
CA ARG A 118 -11.12 15.39 -13.33
C ARG A 118 -10.00 16.40 -13.07
N GLY A 119 -9.86 17.39 -13.95
CA GLY A 119 -8.89 18.48 -13.82
C GLY A 119 -7.41 18.05 -13.89
N PRO A 120 -6.98 17.23 -14.87
CA PRO A 120 -5.63 16.67 -14.92
C PRO A 120 -4.55 17.76 -15.00
N GLY A 121 -4.80 18.83 -15.74
CA GLY A 121 -3.87 19.96 -15.85
C GLY A 121 -3.68 20.72 -14.54
N GLU A 122 -4.68 20.76 -13.68
CA GLU A 122 -4.53 21.37 -12.35
C GLU A 122 -3.76 20.44 -11.40
N ILE A 123 -4.05 19.13 -11.43
CA ILE A 123 -3.27 18.14 -10.66
C ILE A 123 -1.80 18.23 -11.06
N ALA A 124 -1.50 18.26 -12.36
CA ALA A 124 -0.14 18.34 -12.89
C ALA A 124 0.62 19.60 -12.45
N LYS A 125 -0.09 20.72 -12.25
CA LYS A 125 0.50 21.95 -11.70
C LYS A 125 0.77 21.89 -10.19
N LEU A 126 0.02 21.07 -9.46
CA LEU A 126 0.09 20.98 -8.01
C LEU A 126 1.02 19.85 -7.52
N CYS A 127 1.25 18.83 -8.35
CA CYS A 127 2.05 17.65 -7.99
C CYS A 127 3.01 17.25 -9.10
N THR A 128 4.17 16.69 -8.71
CA THR A 128 4.97 15.84 -9.60
C THR A 128 4.28 14.48 -9.70
N LEU A 129 4.03 13.99 -10.91
CA LEU A 129 3.43 12.67 -11.14
C LEU A 129 4.52 11.61 -11.04
N CYS A 130 4.27 10.55 -10.25
CA CYS A 130 5.21 9.45 -10.05
C CYS A 130 4.56 8.16 -10.53
N ALA A 131 4.96 7.67 -11.70
CA ALA A 131 4.41 6.47 -12.31
C ALA A 131 5.33 5.26 -12.07
N PHE A 132 4.75 4.09 -11.82
CA PHE A 132 5.49 2.83 -11.67
C PHE A 132 4.79 1.68 -12.39
N GLY A 133 5.61 0.76 -12.92
CA GLY A 133 5.15 -0.48 -13.54
C GLY A 133 4.57 -1.44 -12.50
N ARG A 134 3.56 -2.22 -12.91
CA ARG A 134 2.95 -3.28 -12.10
C ARG A 134 3.23 -4.67 -12.62
N SER A 135 3.71 -4.74 -13.87
CA SER A 135 4.04 -6.00 -14.54
C SER A 135 5.25 -5.81 -15.45
N GLU A 136 5.85 -6.90 -15.90
CA GLU A 136 6.95 -6.89 -16.88
C GLU A 136 6.51 -6.34 -18.26
N LYS A 137 5.20 -6.23 -18.50
CA LYS A 137 4.65 -5.65 -19.73
C LYS A 137 4.65 -4.11 -19.73
N ASP A 138 4.89 -3.51 -18.58
CA ASP A 138 4.93 -2.06 -18.39
C ASP A 138 6.31 -1.53 -18.78
N THR A 139 6.55 -1.42 -20.11
CA THR A 139 7.87 -1.05 -20.66
C THR A 139 8.16 0.44 -20.55
N GLU A 140 9.44 0.81 -20.59
CA GLU A 140 9.86 2.22 -20.62
C GLU A 140 9.33 2.96 -21.84
N GLU A 141 9.18 2.30 -22.99
CA GLU A 141 8.59 2.91 -24.19
C GLU A 141 7.16 3.35 -23.95
N LEU A 142 6.36 2.51 -23.27
CA LEU A 142 4.98 2.83 -22.91
C LEU A 142 4.92 4.07 -22.00
N PHE A 143 5.79 4.14 -21.02
CA PHE A 143 5.89 5.31 -20.13
C PHE A 143 6.40 6.54 -20.87
N ALA A 144 7.36 6.40 -21.78
CA ALA A 144 7.93 7.51 -22.53
C ALA A 144 6.89 8.22 -23.40
N VAL A 145 6.05 7.47 -24.10
CA VAL A 145 4.96 8.02 -24.92
C VAL A 145 3.97 8.83 -24.06
N GLN A 146 3.53 8.24 -22.95
CA GLN A 146 2.57 8.92 -22.08
C GLN A 146 3.19 10.13 -21.37
N ARG A 147 4.46 10.04 -20.98
CA ARG A 147 5.22 11.16 -20.38
C ARG A 147 5.32 12.33 -21.34
N ALA A 148 5.68 12.09 -22.61
CA ALA A 148 5.74 13.13 -23.63
C ALA A 148 4.38 13.80 -23.83
N PHE A 149 3.33 13.01 -23.98
CA PHE A 149 1.96 13.51 -24.15
C PHE A 149 1.49 14.38 -22.97
N LEU A 150 1.69 13.93 -21.72
CA LEU A 150 1.25 14.68 -20.55
C LEU A 150 2.12 15.93 -20.32
N GLY A 151 3.42 15.85 -20.64
CA GLY A 151 4.35 16.99 -20.59
C GLY A 151 3.93 18.09 -21.56
N GLU A 152 3.68 17.73 -22.81
CA GLU A 152 3.25 18.68 -23.85
C GLU A 152 1.87 19.29 -23.54
N ARG A 153 0.91 18.45 -23.14
CA ARG A 153 -0.49 18.88 -22.98
C ARG A 153 -0.74 19.66 -21.71
N PHE A 154 -0.09 19.31 -20.61
CA PHE A 154 -0.38 19.86 -19.26
C PHE A 154 0.83 20.49 -18.57
N GLY A 155 2.02 20.44 -19.17
CA GLY A 155 3.25 20.86 -18.52
C GLY A 155 3.61 19.99 -17.31
N ALA A 156 3.21 18.70 -17.31
CA ALA A 156 3.37 17.81 -16.20
C ALA A 156 4.85 17.50 -15.94
N GLU A 157 5.29 17.60 -14.69
CA GLU A 157 6.54 17.02 -14.23
C GLU A 157 6.30 15.56 -13.86
N ILE A 158 7.05 14.63 -14.48
CA ILE A 158 6.82 13.19 -14.35
C ILE A 158 8.11 12.47 -14.02
N ILE A 159 8.05 11.61 -13.01
CA ILE A 159 9.12 10.68 -12.62
C ILE A 159 8.62 9.26 -12.84
N THR A 160 9.36 8.46 -13.60
CA THR A 160 9.12 7.02 -13.71
C THR A 160 9.93 6.29 -12.66
N LEU A 161 9.28 5.51 -11.82
CA LEU A 161 9.89 4.73 -10.75
C LEU A 161 10.13 3.31 -11.27
N ALA A 162 11.39 2.96 -11.53
CA ALA A 162 11.80 1.61 -11.90
C ALA A 162 11.89 0.74 -10.64
N LEU A 163 10.81 0.03 -10.30
CA LEU A 163 10.76 -0.81 -9.11
C LEU A 163 11.75 -1.98 -9.24
N PRO A 164 12.61 -2.22 -8.23
CA PRO A 164 13.58 -3.32 -8.26
C PRO A 164 12.92 -4.69 -8.17
N ARG A 165 11.70 -4.74 -7.66
CA ARG A 165 10.86 -5.93 -7.55
C ARG A 165 9.44 -5.61 -7.92
N ILE A 166 8.91 -6.35 -8.87
CA ILE A 166 7.50 -6.30 -9.25
C ILE A 166 6.78 -7.44 -8.53
N VAL A 167 5.73 -7.09 -7.80
CA VAL A 167 4.80 -8.06 -7.20
C VAL A 167 3.55 -8.07 -8.07
N ASP A 168 3.49 -9.00 -9.00
CA ASP A 168 2.39 -9.12 -9.98
C ASP A 168 1.13 -9.69 -9.34
N ILE A 169 0.42 -8.85 -8.63
CA ILE A 169 -0.87 -9.14 -8.01
C ILE A 169 -1.79 -7.92 -8.09
N SER A 170 -3.06 -8.15 -8.36
CA SER A 170 -4.11 -7.15 -8.20
C SER A 170 -4.98 -7.48 -6.99
N SER A 171 -5.59 -6.45 -6.39
CA SER A 171 -6.54 -6.68 -5.28
C SER A 171 -7.70 -7.60 -5.69
N THR A 172 -8.13 -7.58 -6.95
CA THR A 172 -9.19 -8.47 -7.45
C THR A 172 -8.74 -9.93 -7.43
N ARG A 173 -7.58 -10.22 -8.04
CA ARG A 173 -7.01 -11.57 -8.01
C ARG A 173 -6.72 -12.04 -6.59
N LEU A 174 -6.18 -11.14 -5.75
CA LEU A 174 -5.91 -11.48 -4.35
C LEU A 174 -7.17 -11.87 -3.58
N ARG A 175 -8.31 -11.20 -3.79
CA ARG A 175 -9.58 -11.59 -3.16
C ARG A 175 -10.07 -12.96 -3.60
N GLU A 176 -9.82 -13.33 -4.84
CA GLU A 176 -10.14 -14.69 -5.36
C GLU A 176 -9.26 -15.75 -4.68
N GLU A 177 -7.96 -15.50 -4.58
CA GLU A 177 -7.01 -16.38 -3.89
C GLU A 177 -7.36 -16.56 -2.41
N LEU A 178 -7.68 -15.46 -1.72
CA LEU A 178 -8.04 -15.49 -0.30
C LEU A 178 -9.29 -16.36 -0.02
N ARG A 179 -10.29 -16.34 -0.90
CA ARG A 179 -11.47 -17.21 -0.79
C ARG A 179 -11.12 -18.71 -0.92
N LEU A 180 -9.99 -19.00 -1.53
CA LEU A 180 -9.46 -20.36 -1.71
C LEU A 180 -8.41 -20.73 -0.64
N GLY A 181 -8.24 -19.90 0.39
CA GLY A 181 -7.23 -20.09 1.43
C GLY A 181 -5.79 -19.90 0.94
N ARG A 182 -5.57 -19.14 -0.12
CA ARG A 182 -4.27 -18.87 -0.75
C ARG A 182 -4.01 -17.36 -0.78
N GLY A 183 -2.83 -16.93 -1.29
CA GLY A 183 -2.50 -15.52 -1.51
C GLY A 183 -1.92 -14.80 -0.29
N LEU A 184 -1.61 -15.53 0.79
CA LEU A 184 -1.04 -14.97 2.02
C LEU A 184 0.32 -14.32 1.76
N GLU A 185 1.10 -14.89 0.84
CA GLU A 185 2.41 -14.41 0.40
C GLU A 185 2.37 -13.02 -0.24
N TYR A 186 1.18 -12.51 -0.58
CA TYR A 186 0.98 -11.16 -1.13
C TYR A 186 0.53 -10.14 -0.09
N LEU A 187 0.42 -10.53 1.16
CA LEU A 187 -0.02 -9.66 2.26
C LEU A 187 1.09 -9.43 3.29
N ASP A 188 1.09 -8.23 3.88
CA ASP A 188 1.82 -8.03 5.12
C ASP A 188 1.19 -8.88 6.23
N PRO A 189 1.99 -9.51 7.11
CA PRO A 189 1.45 -10.37 8.17
C PRO A 189 0.40 -9.70 9.06
N ALA A 190 0.57 -8.41 9.41
CA ALA A 190 -0.41 -7.70 10.22
C ALA A 190 -1.72 -7.42 9.47
N VAL A 191 -1.63 -7.14 8.17
CA VAL A 191 -2.81 -6.97 7.29
C VAL A 191 -3.56 -8.29 7.17
N TYR A 192 -2.83 -9.40 6.94
CA TYR A 192 -3.44 -10.73 6.89
C TYR A 192 -4.11 -11.10 8.22
N GLY A 193 -3.42 -10.89 9.34
CA GLY A 193 -3.97 -11.16 10.68
C GLY A 193 -5.24 -10.36 10.96
N PHE A 194 -5.35 -9.14 10.44
CA PHE A 194 -6.57 -8.35 10.52
C PHE A 194 -7.69 -8.96 9.68
N ILE A 195 -7.40 -9.35 8.44
CA ILE A 195 -8.34 -10.02 7.54
C ILE A 195 -8.90 -11.29 8.19
N LEU A 196 -8.02 -12.15 8.73
CA LEU A 196 -8.37 -13.38 9.44
C LEU A 196 -9.28 -13.11 10.63
N ARG A 197 -8.90 -12.19 11.52
CA ARG A 197 -9.68 -11.85 12.72
C ARG A 197 -11.07 -11.28 12.41
N LYS A 198 -11.18 -10.54 11.30
CA LYS A 198 -12.44 -9.92 10.88
C LYS A 198 -13.26 -10.81 9.95
N GLY A 199 -12.71 -11.93 9.47
CA GLY A 199 -13.38 -12.82 8.51
C GLY A 199 -13.67 -12.12 7.19
N LEU A 200 -12.71 -11.29 6.71
CA LEU A 200 -12.88 -10.54 5.46
C LEU A 200 -12.54 -11.41 4.25
N TYR A 201 -13.11 -11.08 3.11
CA TYR A 201 -12.81 -11.69 1.81
C TYR A 201 -13.09 -13.21 1.73
N GLY A 202 -13.94 -13.74 2.61
CA GLY A 202 -14.26 -15.16 2.65
C GLY A 202 -13.20 -16.02 3.34
N VAL A 203 -12.22 -15.41 4.01
CA VAL A 203 -11.26 -16.14 4.86
C VAL A 203 -12.01 -16.71 6.06
N GLU A 204 -11.92 -18.04 6.23
CA GLU A 204 -12.57 -18.74 7.33
C GLU A 204 -12.03 -18.32 8.69
N ARG A 205 -12.93 -18.22 9.65
CA ARG A 205 -12.70 -17.69 10.99
C ARG A 205 -12.56 -18.80 12.04
N ASP A 206 -11.92 -19.92 11.69
CA ASP A 206 -11.67 -20.96 12.68
C ASP A 206 -10.52 -20.56 13.61
N LEU A 207 -10.85 -19.72 14.62
CA LEU A 207 -9.89 -19.26 15.62
C LEU A 207 -9.45 -20.37 16.59
N LYS A 208 -10.04 -21.58 16.53
CA LYS A 208 -9.68 -22.71 17.41
C LYS A 208 -8.56 -23.56 16.83
N ASN A 209 -8.42 -23.56 15.51
CA ASN A 209 -7.46 -24.39 14.77
C ASN A 209 -6.46 -23.54 13.95
N LEU A 210 -6.09 -22.37 14.46
CA LEU A 210 -5.10 -21.51 13.81
C LEU A 210 -3.72 -22.16 13.82
N SER A 211 -3.02 -22.06 12.69
CA SER A 211 -1.58 -22.35 12.63
C SER A 211 -0.79 -21.36 13.49
N LEU A 212 0.45 -21.70 13.81
CA LEU A 212 1.33 -20.78 14.54
C LEU A 212 1.54 -19.46 13.74
N GLU A 213 1.60 -19.56 12.43
CA GLU A 213 1.73 -18.40 11.52
C GLU A 213 0.48 -17.52 11.58
N ASP A 214 -0.72 -18.10 11.56
CA ASP A 214 -1.97 -17.36 11.70
C ASP A 214 -2.09 -16.67 13.04
N LEU A 215 -1.70 -17.36 14.13
CA LEU A 215 -1.66 -16.80 15.48
C LEU A 215 -0.69 -15.61 15.56
N ARG A 216 0.50 -15.75 14.95
CA ARG A 216 1.48 -14.67 14.86
C ARG A 216 0.92 -13.47 14.09
N ALA A 217 0.33 -13.71 12.93
CA ALA A 217 -0.28 -12.66 12.11
C ALA A 217 -1.43 -11.96 12.86
N ALA A 218 -2.30 -12.72 13.50
CA ALA A 218 -3.40 -12.18 14.30
C ALA A 218 -2.86 -11.30 15.45
N ALA A 219 -1.83 -11.75 16.16
CA ALA A 219 -1.19 -11.00 17.24
C ALA A 219 -0.58 -9.68 16.72
N LEU A 220 0.20 -9.72 15.64
CA LEU A 220 0.80 -8.52 15.03
C LEU A 220 -0.26 -7.48 14.66
N SER A 221 -1.42 -7.90 14.16
CA SER A 221 -2.52 -7.00 13.81
C SER A 221 -3.17 -6.28 14.99
N MET A 222 -2.86 -6.68 16.22
CA MET A 222 -3.40 -6.11 17.46
C MET A 222 -2.41 -5.18 18.17
N LEU A 223 -1.15 -5.20 17.77
CA LEU A 223 -0.12 -4.43 18.44
C LEU A 223 -0.21 -2.94 18.09
N LYS A 224 0.09 -2.10 19.07
CA LYS A 224 0.38 -0.69 18.82
C LYS A 224 1.70 -0.60 18.05
N ARG A 225 1.79 0.37 17.12
CA ARG A 225 2.97 0.63 16.27
C ARG A 225 4.29 0.59 17.05
N SER A 226 4.34 1.25 18.22
CA SER A 226 5.53 1.29 19.08
C SER A 226 5.95 -0.06 19.66
N ARG A 227 5.05 -1.05 19.70
CA ARG A 227 5.31 -2.38 20.25
C ARG A 227 5.79 -3.39 19.22
N VAL A 228 5.50 -3.17 17.93
CA VAL A 228 5.84 -4.12 16.86
C VAL A 228 7.33 -4.44 16.79
N PRO A 229 8.26 -3.47 16.77
CA PRO A 229 9.70 -3.77 16.72
C PRO A 229 10.19 -4.57 17.95
N HIS A 230 9.64 -4.28 19.13
CA HIS A 230 10.00 -4.98 20.35
C HIS A 230 9.57 -6.46 20.30
N VAL A 231 8.36 -6.72 19.86
CA VAL A 231 7.82 -8.09 19.76
C VAL A 231 8.59 -8.90 18.71
N LEU A 232 8.85 -8.32 17.54
CA LEU A 232 9.64 -8.98 16.50
C LEU A 232 11.08 -9.26 16.95
N GLY A 233 11.71 -8.32 17.66
CA GLY A 233 13.05 -8.53 18.23
C GLY A 233 13.07 -9.61 19.30
N ALA A 234 12.05 -9.71 20.16
CA ALA A 234 11.93 -10.77 21.15
C ALA A 234 11.71 -12.15 20.49
N GLU A 235 10.89 -12.21 19.44
CA GLU A 235 10.67 -13.43 18.64
C GLU A 235 11.98 -13.92 18.01
N GLU A 236 12.74 -13.03 17.39
CA GLU A 236 14.04 -13.36 16.79
C GLU A 236 15.06 -13.83 17.82
N ALA A 237 15.14 -13.18 18.99
CA ALA A 237 16.01 -13.59 20.07
C ALA A 237 15.64 -14.97 20.62
N ALA A 238 14.35 -15.25 20.80
CA ALA A 238 13.87 -16.56 21.23
C ALA A 238 14.21 -17.67 20.21
N ALA A 239 14.04 -17.39 18.91
CA ALA A 239 14.41 -18.33 17.85
C ALA A 239 15.91 -18.64 17.84
N ARG A 240 16.77 -17.63 18.00
CA ARG A 240 18.23 -17.82 18.10
C ARG A 240 18.62 -18.67 19.32
N LEU A 241 18.01 -18.45 20.48
CA LEU A 241 18.27 -19.24 21.70
C LEU A 241 17.81 -20.69 21.56
N ALA A 242 16.67 -20.93 20.92
CA ALA A 242 16.19 -22.27 20.63
C ALA A 242 17.14 -23.02 19.70
N PHE A 243 17.66 -22.37 18.66
CA PHE A 243 18.63 -22.97 17.74
C PHE A 243 19.97 -23.29 18.38
N SER A 244 20.47 -22.41 19.25
CA SER A 244 21.74 -22.64 19.97
C SER A 244 21.69 -23.80 20.98
N ARG A 245 20.51 -24.14 21.50
CA ARG A 245 20.29 -25.28 22.37
C ARG A 245 20.09 -26.61 21.63
N SER A 246 19.80 -26.57 20.35
CA SER A 246 19.54 -27.74 19.50
C SER A 246 20.81 -28.32 18.88
N THR A 247 21.96 -27.64 18.98
CA THR A 247 23.25 -28.14 18.54
C THR A 247 23.85 -28.98 19.72
N PRO A 248 23.96 -30.31 19.59
CA PRO A 248 24.66 -31.09 20.60
C PRO A 248 26.11 -30.63 20.67
N SER A 249 26.60 -30.27 21.83
CA SER A 249 28.03 -30.10 22.07
C SER A 249 28.68 -31.45 21.76
N MET A 250 29.33 -31.57 20.59
CA MET A 250 30.32 -32.63 20.41
C MET A 250 31.46 -32.36 21.41
N ILE A 251 31.43 -33.00 22.52
CA ILE A 251 32.59 -33.13 23.43
C ILE A 251 33.52 -34.10 22.73
N PRO A 252 34.73 -33.69 22.30
CA PRO A 252 35.72 -34.65 21.81
C PRO A 252 36.25 -35.43 23.02
N TRP A 253 36.25 -36.75 22.94
CA TRP A 253 36.96 -37.66 23.84
C TRP A 253 38.45 -37.62 23.51
#